data_30aff3aceba2ca002482d8554bcbb3e8
#
_entry.id   30aff3aceba2ca002482d8554bcbb3e8
#
_cell.length_a   1.000
_cell.length_b   1.000
_cell.length_c   1.000
_cell.angle_alpha   90.00
_cell.angle_beta   90.00
_cell.angle_gamma   90.00
#
_symmetry.space_group_name_H-M   'P 1'
#
loop_
_entity.id
_entity.type
_entity.pdbx_description
1 polymer ?
#
loop_
_entity_poly.entity_id
_entity_poly.type
_entity_poly.pdbx_seq_one_letter_code
_entity_poly.pdbx_strand_id
1 'polypeptide(L)'
;RKMRKILKKYIGEVDFSDLKIPFRCVAVDMYSQSVVTFSEGSVLDAVVASSSIPAIFKPTEKENMRLVDGGILERVPARQLKEMGASKIVAIDVLGQRQCKDKCPRTVGMLLEVIDVMDNFRTARRREENKKIIDLWLEPDLGDMSQYTFRKFPYAYEQGYKMGVEYAEKIKELKG
;
A
#
# COMPACT_ATOMS: atom_id res chain seq x y z
N ARG A 1 17.87 -6.81 -5.02
CA ARG A 1 18.24 -8.24 -4.78
C ARG A 1 17.92 -8.73 -3.36
N LYS A 2 18.15 -7.95 -2.27
CA LYS A 2 17.87 -8.41 -0.88
C LYS A 2 16.37 -8.53 -0.62
N MET A 3 15.57 -7.53 -0.96
CA MET A 3 14.10 -7.55 -0.80
C MET A 3 13.48 -8.76 -1.50
N ARG A 4 13.80 -9.00 -2.78
CA ARG A 4 13.30 -10.16 -3.53
C ARG A 4 13.62 -11.49 -2.84
N LYS A 5 14.84 -11.64 -2.27
CA LYS A 5 15.22 -12.87 -1.53
C LYS A 5 14.37 -13.08 -0.28
N ILE A 6 14.05 -11.99 0.42
CA ILE A 6 13.20 -12.04 1.61
C ILE A 6 11.77 -12.40 1.20
N LEU A 7 11.19 -11.67 0.27
CA LEU A 7 9.82 -11.89 -0.20
C LEU A 7 9.63 -13.30 -0.78
N LYS A 8 10.62 -13.83 -1.52
CA LYS A 8 10.57 -15.21 -2.04
C LYS A 8 10.41 -16.26 -0.95
N LYS A 9 10.94 -16.05 0.26
CA LYS A 9 10.78 -17.00 1.38
C LYS A 9 9.34 -17.11 1.88
N TYR A 10 8.55 -16.04 1.73
CA TYR A 10 7.17 -15.96 2.22
C TYR A 10 6.16 -16.21 1.11
N ILE A 11 6.40 -15.69 -0.09
CA ILE A 11 5.47 -15.76 -1.23
C ILE A 11 5.70 -17.03 -2.06
N GLY A 12 6.97 -17.48 -2.16
CA GLY A 12 7.35 -18.55 -3.09
C GLY A 12 7.45 -18.06 -4.53
N GLU A 13 7.38 -19.00 -5.45
CA GLU A 13 7.32 -18.78 -6.91
C GLU A 13 5.95 -19.24 -7.40
N VAL A 14 4.93 -18.40 -7.16
CA VAL A 14 3.55 -18.66 -7.54
C VAL A 14 3.08 -17.59 -8.53
N ASP A 15 2.17 -17.95 -9.42
CA ASP A 15 1.50 -17.04 -10.31
C ASP A 15 0.17 -16.57 -9.72
N PHE A 16 -0.38 -15.44 -10.21
CA PHE A 16 -1.67 -14.94 -9.77
C PHE A 16 -2.79 -15.96 -9.96
N SER A 17 -2.71 -16.81 -11.00
CA SER A 17 -3.66 -17.89 -11.28
C SER A 17 -3.67 -19.00 -10.22
N ASP A 18 -2.58 -19.16 -9.46
CA ASP A 18 -2.46 -20.19 -8.43
C ASP A 18 -3.07 -19.77 -7.09
N LEU A 19 -3.45 -18.49 -6.99
CA LEU A 19 -3.97 -17.92 -5.75
C LEU A 19 -5.43 -18.35 -5.50
N LYS A 20 -5.71 -18.85 -4.30
CA LYS A 20 -7.08 -19.24 -3.88
C LYS A 20 -8.01 -18.03 -3.73
N ILE A 21 -7.46 -16.86 -3.40
CA ILE A 21 -8.17 -15.60 -3.26
C ILE A 21 -7.68 -14.68 -4.37
N PRO A 22 -8.58 -14.10 -5.19
CA PRO A 22 -8.17 -13.14 -6.22
C PRO A 22 -7.37 -12.00 -5.59
N PHE A 23 -6.23 -11.70 -6.20
CA PHE A 23 -5.31 -10.68 -5.71
C PHE A 23 -4.90 -9.74 -6.84
N ARG A 24 -4.75 -8.47 -6.54
CA ARG A 24 -4.09 -7.48 -7.39
C ARG A 24 -3.14 -6.64 -6.56
N CYS A 25 -2.08 -6.16 -7.17
CA CYS A 25 -1.25 -5.10 -6.58
C CYS A 25 -0.91 -4.06 -7.64
N VAL A 26 -0.50 -2.88 -7.18
CA VAL A 26 -0.23 -1.74 -8.05
C VAL A 26 1.21 -1.28 -7.92
N ALA A 27 1.78 -0.82 -9.01
CA ALA A 27 3.04 -0.09 -9.04
C ALA A 27 2.87 1.17 -9.89
N VAL A 28 3.86 2.05 -9.87
CA VAL A 28 3.89 3.22 -10.75
C VAL A 28 4.99 3.04 -11.78
N ASP A 29 4.65 3.16 -13.03
CA ASP A 29 5.64 3.25 -14.10
C ASP A 29 6.11 4.69 -14.26
N MET A 30 7.40 4.90 -14.11
CA MET A 30 8.03 6.22 -14.18
C MET A 30 8.08 6.79 -15.61
N TYR A 31 7.98 5.94 -16.63
CA TYR A 31 7.99 6.41 -18.02
C TYR A 31 6.62 6.92 -18.43
N SER A 32 5.58 6.14 -18.23
CA SER A 32 4.21 6.54 -18.53
C SER A 32 3.58 7.44 -17.47
N GLN A 33 4.22 7.56 -16.29
CA GLN A 33 3.74 8.32 -15.13
C GLN A 33 2.33 7.89 -14.69
N SER A 34 2.05 6.59 -14.79
CA SER A 34 0.74 6.01 -14.53
C SER A 34 0.81 4.82 -13.58
N VAL A 35 -0.36 4.48 -13.00
CA VAL A 35 -0.52 3.28 -12.18
C VAL A 35 -0.59 2.07 -13.09
N VAL A 36 0.24 1.07 -12.80
CA VAL A 36 0.22 -0.26 -13.41
C VAL A 36 -0.40 -1.23 -12.42
N THR A 37 -1.46 -1.93 -12.82
CA THR A 37 -2.11 -2.96 -12.00
C THR A 37 -1.65 -4.34 -12.45
N PHE A 38 -1.14 -5.13 -11.52
CA PHE A 38 -0.76 -6.53 -11.76
C PHE A 38 -1.87 -7.46 -11.32
N SER A 39 -2.26 -8.36 -12.21
CA SER A 39 -3.28 -9.40 -12.00
C SER A 39 -2.91 -10.74 -12.63
N GLU A 40 -1.74 -10.84 -13.27
CA GLU A 40 -1.26 -12.02 -13.97
C GLU A 40 0.26 -12.16 -13.88
N GLY A 41 0.78 -13.34 -14.18
CA GLY A 41 2.19 -13.70 -14.09
C GLY A 41 2.66 -13.86 -12.64
N SER A 42 3.95 -13.63 -12.40
CA SER A 42 4.58 -13.86 -11.09
C SER A 42 4.12 -12.87 -10.00
N VAL A 43 3.49 -13.40 -8.97
CA VAL A 43 3.11 -12.64 -7.75
C VAL A 43 4.35 -12.02 -7.09
N LEU A 44 5.46 -12.76 -7.03
CA LEU A 44 6.70 -12.27 -6.44
C LEU A 44 7.23 -11.04 -7.17
N ASP A 45 7.22 -11.05 -8.51
CA ASP A 45 7.72 -9.91 -9.31
C ASP A 45 6.84 -8.69 -9.15
N ALA A 46 5.52 -8.89 -9.15
CA ALA A 46 4.55 -7.83 -8.94
C ALA A 46 4.69 -7.19 -7.56
N VAL A 47 4.81 -7.99 -6.49
CA VAL A 47 5.00 -7.48 -5.11
C VAL A 47 6.35 -6.79 -4.96
N VAL A 48 7.42 -7.27 -5.58
CA VAL A 48 8.72 -6.57 -5.60
C VAL A 48 8.60 -5.20 -6.26
N ALA A 49 7.91 -5.11 -7.39
CA ALA A 49 7.67 -3.83 -8.07
C ALA A 49 6.84 -2.88 -7.19
N SER A 50 5.72 -3.38 -6.66
CA SER A 50 4.78 -2.66 -5.79
C SER A 50 5.41 -2.14 -4.48
N SER A 51 6.50 -2.77 -4.01
CA SER A 51 7.22 -2.40 -2.79
C SER A 51 8.55 -1.69 -3.06
N SER A 52 8.81 -1.26 -4.29
CA SER A 52 10.05 -0.58 -4.65
C SER A 52 10.02 0.91 -4.28
N ILE A 53 10.08 1.18 -2.96
CA ILE A 53 10.01 2.54 -2.39
C ILE A 53 11.19 3.38 -2.91
N PRO A 54 10.93 4.54 -3.53
CA PRO A 54 11.99 5.45 -3.99
C PRO A 54 12.94 5.85 -2.88
N ALA A 55 14.20 6.10 -3.23
CA ALA A 55 15.32 6.40 -2.34
C ALA A 55 15.76 5.24 -1.43
N ILE A 56 14.94 4.19 -1.22
CA ILE A 56 15.29 3.02 -0.41
C ILE A 56 15.65 1.83 -1.31
N PHE A 57 14.84 1.56 -2.31
CA PHE A 57 15.05 0.47 -3.25
C PHE A 57 15.27 0.98 -4.66
N LYS A 58 16.01 0.21 -5.45
CA LYS A 58 16.13 0.48 -6.88
C LYS A 58 14.79 0.18 -7.56
N PRO A 59 14.38 0.98 -8.54
CA PRO A 59 13.24 0.66 -9.38
C PRO A 59 13.35 -0.75 -9.97
N THR A 60 12.22 -1.38 -10.21
CA THR A 60 12.16 -2.67 -10.92
C THR A 60 12.01 -2.39 -12.40
N GLU A 61 12.98 -2.84 -13.20
CA GLU A 61 12.88 -2.76 -14.66
C GLU A 61 12.13 -4.02 -15.16
N LYS A 62 11.09 -3.81 -15.96
CA LYS A 62 10.32 -4.89 -16.59
C LYS A 62 9.90 -4.42 -17.99
N GLU A 63 10.35 -5.14 -19.02
CA GLU A 63 10.10 -4.77 -20.42
C GLU A 63 10.51 -3.30 -20.67
N ASN A 64 9.56 -2.46 -21.09
CA ASN A 64 9.78 -1.03 -21.32
C ASN A 64 9.29 -0.15 -20.16
N MET A 65 9.12 -0.71 -18.95
CA MET A 65 8.64 -0.01 -17.76
C MET A 65 9.74 0.13 -16.71
N ARG A 66 9.73 1.24 -16.00
CA ARG A 66 10.51 1.47 -14.79
C ARG A 66 9.58 1.64 -13.60
N LEU A 67 9.43 0.59 -12.82
CA LEU A 67 8.42 0.45 -11.80
C LEU A 67 8.95 0.83 -10.42
N VAL A 68 8.16 1.61 -9.71
CA VAL A 68 8.35 1.99 -8.31
C VAL A 68 7.09 1.71 -7.51
N ASP A 69 7.14 1.89 -6.19
CA ASP A 69 6.04 1.65 -5.26
C ASP A 69 4.72 2.29 -5.72
N GLY A 70 3.65 1.50 -5.66
CA GLY A 70 2.31 1.95 -6.05
C GLY A 70 1.75 3.07 -5.17
N GLY A 71 2.17 3.13 -3.91
CA GLY A 71 1.75 4.15 -2.95
C GLY A 71 2.01 5.57 -3.41
N ILE A 72 2.97 5.79 -4.32
CA ILE A 72 3.23 7.11 -4.90
C ILE A 72 1.99 7.72 -5.58
N LEU A 73 1.17 6.92 -6.25
CA LEU A 73 -0.03 7.39 -6.95
C LEU A 73 -1.33 6.79 -6.39
N GLU A 74 -1.30 5.59 -5.85
CA GLU A 74 -2.49 4.84 -5.42
C GLU A 74 -2.18 3.99 -4.18
N ARG A 75 -2.10 4.63 -2.99
CA ARG A 75 -1.77 3.95 -1.72
C ARG A 75 -2.85 2.96 -1.28
N VAL A 76 -4.12 3.29 -1.54
CA VAL A 76 -5.28 2.46 -1.21
C VAL A 76 -6.06 2.16 -2.49
N PRO A 77 -5.77 1.04 -3.19
CA PRO A 77 -6.25 0.77 -4.55
C PRO A 77 -7.69 0.22 -4.57
N ALA A 78 -8.67 0.98 -4.05
CA ALA A 78 -10.06 0.56 -3.94
C ALA A 78 -10.75 0.36 -5.31
N ARG A 79 -10.36 1.15 -6.33
CA ARG A 79 -10.91 1.03 -7.68
C ARG A 79 -10.60 -0.33 -8.30
N GLN A 80 -9.38 -0.84 -8.08
CA GLN A 80 -8.96 -2.15 -8.58
C GLN A 80 -9.82 -3.29 -8.01
N LEU A 81 -10.25 -3.19 -6.74
CA LEU A 81 -11.19 -4.14 -6.15
C LEU A 81 -12.58 -4.03 -6.76
N LYS A 82 -13.05 -2.81 -7.05
CA LYS A 82 -14.33 -2.61 -7.72
C LYS A 82 -14.33 -3.22 -9.12
N GLU A 83 -13.25 -3.05 -9.86
CA GLU A 83 -13.04 -3.66 -11.18
C GLU A 83 -12.95 -5.20 -11.14
N MET A 84 -12.54 -5.77 -9.99
CA MET A 84 -12.58 -7.21 -9.73
C MET A 84 -13.99 -7.74 -9.44
N GLY A 85 -14.99 -6.87 -9.36
CA GLY A 85 -16.36 -7.24 -9.03
C GLY A 85 -16.69 -7.26 -7.53
N ALA A 86 -15.84 -6.68 -6.68
CA ALA A 86 -16.15 -6.61 -5.25
C ALA A 86 -17.46 -5.84 -5.01
N SER A 87 -18.39 -6.48 -4.29
CA SER A 87 -19.68 -5.89 -3.89
C SER A 87 -19.50 -4.96 -2.69
N LYS A 88 -18.59 -5.33 -1.76
CA LYS A 88 -18.24 -4.58 -0.56
C LYS A 88 -16.74 -4.37 -0.47
N ILE A 89 -16.33 -3.17 -0.07
CA ILE A 89 -14.92 -2.78 0.01
C ILE A 89 -14.62 -2.22 1.40
N VAL A 90 -13.72 -2.90 2.10
CA VAL A 90 -13.08 -2.39 3.32
C VAL A 90 -11.69 -1.89 2.92
N ALA A 91 -11.45 -0.62 3.09
CA ALA A 91 -10.17 0.03 2.82
C ALA A 91 -9.41 0.26 4.13
N ILE A 92 -8.12 -0.11 4.16
CA ILE A 92 -7.25 0.10 5.33
C ILE A 92 -6.08 0.96 4.90
N ASP A 93 -6.04 2.21 5.41
CA ASP A 93 -4.90 3.11 5.22
C ASP A 93 -3.94 2.98 6.42
N VAL A 94 -2.90 2.15 6.23
CA VAL A 94 -1.92 1.85 7.29
C VAL A 94 -0.97 3.00 7.61
N LEU A 95 -0.96 4.07 6.82
CA LEU A 95 -0.12 5.24 7.10
C LEU A 95 -0.91 6.37 7.78
N GLY A 96 -2.22 6.44 7.52
CA GLY A 96 -3.12 7.44 8.10
C GLY A 96 -2.67 8.89 7.88
N GLN A 97 -3.25 9.80 8.65
CA GLN A 97 -2.78 11.19 8.73
C GLN A 97 -1.68 11.30 9.78
N ARG A 98 -0.46 11.55 9.34
CA ARG A 98 0.66 11.75 10.25
C ARG A 98 0.65 13.14 10.86
N GLN A 99 0.98 13.20 12.14
CA GLN A 99 1.34 14.46 12.78
C GLN A 99 2.76 14.87 12.38
N CYS A 100 2.93 16.16 12.06
CA CYS A 100 4.23 16.73 11.73
C CYS A 100 5.19 16.59 12.93
N LYS A 101 6.44 16.22 12.68
CA LYS A 101 7.45 16.14 13.75
C LYS A 101 8.00 17.52 14.05
N ASP A 102 8.23 17.80 15.32
CA ASP A 102 8.76 19.09 15.81
C ASP A 102 10.18 19.44 15.29
N LYS A 103 10.89 18.48 14.72
CA LYS A 103 12.25 18.69 14.20
C LYS A 103 12.28 18.57 12.69
N CYS A 104 12.69 19.66 12.03
CA CYS A 104 12.97 19.67 10.60
C CYS A 104 14.10 18.68 10.26
N PRO A 105 13.87 17.68 9.39
CA PRO A 105 14.88 16.72 9.01
C PRO A 105 15.93 17.36 8.08
N ARG A 106 17.12 16.76 8.02
CA ARG A 106 18.15 17.16 7.04
C ARG A 106 17.78 16.69 5.64
N THR A 107 18.51 17.17 4.63
CA THR A 107 18.25 17.06 3.19
C THR A 107 17.50 15.82 2.68
N VAL A 108 17.99 14.61 2.97
CA VAL A 108 17.31 13.37 2.53
C VAL A 108 16.01 13.14 3.30
N GLY A 109 16.01 13.43 4.60
CA GLY A 109 14.80 13.36 5.42
C GLY A 109 13.73 14.34 4.96
N MET A 110 14.12 15.57 4.58
CA MET A 110 13.23 16.57 4.02
C MET A 110 12.58 16.09 2.71
N LEU A 111 13.37 15.46 1.84
CA LEU A 111 12.84 14.91 0.58
C LEU A 111 11.79 13.82 0.84
N LEU A 112 12.07 12.91 1.78
CA LEU A 112 11.12 11.86 2.17
C LEU A 112 9.85 12.45 2.80
N GLU A 113 9.99 13.51 3.60
CA GLU A 113 8.85 14.19 4.21
C GLU A 113 7.98 14.91 3.18
N VAL A 114 8.59 15.54 2.17
CA VAL A 114 7.85 16.11 1.02
C VAL A 114 7.07 15.03 0.27
N ILE A 115 7.67 13.88 0.03
CA ILE A 115 6.98 12.72 -0.59
C ILE A 115 5.79 12.29 0.28
N ASP A 116 5.98 12.18 1.60
CA ASP A 116 4.92 11.80 2.54
C ASP A 116 3.75 12.83 2.53
N VAL A 117 4.05 14.13 2.46
CA VAL A 117 3.04 15.20 2.36
C VAL A 117 2.24 15.07 1.05
N MET A 118 2.92 14.88 -0.07
CA MET A 118 2.27 14.71 -1.38
C MET A 118 1.41 13.45 -1.42
N ASP A 119 1.88 12.36 -0.83
CA ASP A 119 1.15 11.09 -0.74
C ASP A 119 -0.10 11.22 0.14
N ASN A 120 0.01 11.83 1.32
CA ASN A 120 -1.13 12.08 2.20
C ASN A 120 -2.19 12.95 1.53
N PHE A 121 -1.80 14.03 0.87
CA PHE A 121 -2.74 14.90 0.14
C PHE A 121 -3.47 14.12 -0.97
N ARG A 122 -2.73 13.32 -1.73
CA ARG A 122 -3.29 12.50 -2.80
C ARG A 122 -4.23 11.42 -2.27
N THR A 123 -3.84 10.76 -1.19
CA THR A 123 -4.65 9.71 -0.55
C THR A 123 -5.95 10.27 0.00
N ALA A 124 -5.92 11.43 0.65
CA ALA A 124 -7.13 12.12 1.12
C ALA A 124 -8.07 12.46 -0.05
N ARG A 125 -7.53 12.96 -1.15
CA ARG A 125 -8.30 13.23 -2.37
C ARG A 125 -8.90 11.95 -2.97
N ARG A 126 -8.11 10.88 -3.07
CA ARG A 126 -8.58 9.56 -3.55
C ARG A 126 -9.67 8.97 -2.66
N ARG A 127 -9.56 9.14 -1.34
CA ARG A 127 -10.61 8.74 -0.40
C ARG A 127 -11.94 9.41 -0.72
N GLU A 128 -11.96 10.72 -0.93
CA GLU A 128 -13.18 11.44 -1.31
C GLU A 128 -13.71 11.01 -2.68
N GLU A 129 -12.84 10.87 -3.69
CA GLU A 129 -13.22 10.39 -5.03
C GLU A 129 -13.84 8.99 -4.97
N ASN A 130 -13.34 8.11 -4.11
CA ASN A 130 -13.77 6.72 -3.96
C ASN A 130 -14.85 6.49 -2.88
N LYS A 131 -15.33 7.55 -2.23
CA LYS A 131 -16.28 7.49 -1.11
C LYS A 131 -17.54 6.67 -1.41
N LYS A 132 -18.01 6.67 -2.66
CA LYS A 132 -19.19 5.91 -3.08
C LYS A 132 -18.96 4.41 -3.25
N ILE A 133 -17.71 3.98 -3.38
CA ILE A 133 -17.36 2.58 -3.60
C ILE A 133 -16.74 1.91 -2.38
N ILE A 134 -16.32 2.69 -1.38
CA ILE A 134 -15.73 2.19 -0.12
C ILE A 134 -16.82 2.16 0.95
N ASP A 135 -17.16 0.99 1.44
CA ASP A 135 -18.16 0.80 2.50
C ASP A 135 -17.60 1.11 3.88
N LEU A 136 -16.31 0.81 4.11
CA LEU A 136 -15.64 1.06 5.37
C LEU A 136 -14.19 1.50 5.13
N TRP A 137 -13.81 2.64 5.73
CA TRP A 137 -12.43 3.14 5.73
C TRP A 137 -11.87 3.06 7.14
N LEU A 138 -10.72 2.39 7.29
CA LEU A 138 -10.05 2.16 8.56
C LEU A 138 -8.64 2.76 8.54
N GLU A 139 -8.25 3.39 9.63
CA GLU A 139 -6.92 3.95 9.85
C GLU A 139 -6.44 3.54 11.26
N PRO A 140 -5.45 2.65 11.39
CA PRO A 140 -4.88 2.33 12.70
C PRO A 140 -4.14 3.54 13.26
N ASP A 141 -4.27 3.77 14.57
CA ASP A 141 -3.49 4.81 15.25
C ASP A 141 -2.04 4.35 15.44
N LEU A 142 -1.18 4.76 14.56
CA LEU A 142 0.26 4.47 14.62
C LEU A 142 1.09 5.60 15.26
N GLY A 143 0.44 6.65 15.75
CA GLY A 143 1.09 7.80 16.35
C GLY A 143 2.15 8.42 15.42
N ASP A 144 3.39 8.54 15.92
CA ASP A 144 4.53 9.08 15.18
C ASP A 144 5.26 8.05 14.30
N MET A 145 4.74 6.82 14.19
CA MET A 145 5.40 5.76 13.46
C MET A 145 5.47 6.07 11.96
N SER A 146 6.68 6.00 11.42
CA SER A 146 6.97 6.15 10.01
C SER A 146 7.00 4.78 9.32
N GLN A 147 6.63 4.72 8.04
CA GLN A 147 6.81 3.53 7.20
C GLN A 147 8.26 3.02 7.16
N TYR A 148 9.21 3.82 7.61
CA TYR A 148 10.64 3.49 7.71
C TYR A 148 11.06 3.01 9.11
N THR A 149 10.15 2.96 10.09
CA THR A 149 10.46 2.65 11.50
C THR A 149 10.21 1.18 11.82
N PHE A 150 10.94 0.27 11.18
CA PHE A 150 10.76 -1.19 11.33
C PHE A 150 10.88 -1.71 12.78
N ARG A 151 11.57 -1.00 13.66
CA ARG A 151 11.70 -1.39 15.08
C ARG A 151 10.38 -1.33 15.87
N LYS A 152 9.41 -0.54 15.40
CA LYS A 152 8.08 -0.41 16.02
C LYS A 152 7.05 -1.40 15.43
N PHE A 153 7.47 -2.41 14.68
CA PHE A 153 6.59 -3.39 14.07
C PHE A 153 5.62 -4.07 15.05
N PRO A 154 6.05 -4.50 16.28
CA PRO A 154 5.12 -5.06 17.26
C PRO A 154 4.01 -4.09 17.67
N TYR A 155 4.32 -2.81 17.83
CA TYR A 155 3.34 -1.77 18.11
C TYR A 155 2.31 -1.62 16.97
N ALA A 156 2.78 -1.55 15.72
CA ALA A 156 1.89 -1.47 14.55
C ALA A 156 0.95 -2.68 14.47
N TYR A 157 1.48 -3.88 14.72
CA TYR A 157 0.68 -5.10 14.77
C TYR A 157 -0.42 -5.03 15.84
N GLU A 158 -0.07 -4.58 17.05
CA GLU A 158 -1.02 -4.44 18.15
C GLU A 158 -2.14 -3.44 17.82
N GLN A 159 -1.82 -2.27 17.24
CA GLN A 159 -2.80 -1.28 16.84
C GLN A 159 -3.73 -1.82 15.73
N GLY A 160 -3.17 -2.50 14.72
CA GLY A 160 -3.96 -3.14 13.68
C GLY A 160 -4.88 -4.23 14.23
N TYR A 161 -4.40 -5.03 15.19
CA TYR A 161 -5.21 -6.07 15.84
C TYR A 161 -6.37 -5.47 16.65
N LYS A 162 -6.10 -4.44 17.47
CA LYS A 162 -7.14 -3.73 18.25
C LYS A 162 -8.21 -3.17 17.33
N MET A 163 -7.81 -2.48 16.27
CA MET A 163 -8.74 -1.95 15.27
C MET A 163 -9.56 -3.08 14.61
N GLY A 164 -8.93 -4.21 14.26
CA GLY A 164 -9.61 -5.36 13.68
C GLY A 164 -10.68 -5.95 14.61
N VAL A 165 -10.39 -6.03 15.92
CA VAL A 165 -11.36 -6.48 16.93
C VAL A 165 -12.49 -5.47 17.09
N GLU A 166 -12.20 -4.18 17.18
CA GLU A 166 -13.18 -3.11 17.33
C GLU A 166 -14.19 -3.08 16.17
N TYR A 167 -13.72 -3.26 14.94
CA TYR A 167 -14.56 -3.20 13.74
C TYR A 167 -15.07 -4.57 13.26
N ALA A 168 -14.80 -5.66 13.98
CA ALA A 168 -15.13 -7.02 13.55
C ALA A 168 -16.62 -7.20 13.26
N GLU A 169 -17.51 -6.73 14.13
CA GLU A 169 -18.97 -6.85 13.93
C GLU A 169 -19.43 -6.02 12.72
N LYS A 170 -18.95 -4.79 12.60
CA LYS A 170 -19.26 -3.94 11.45
C LYS A 170 -18.81 -4.54 10.12
N ILE A 171 -17.65 -5.22 10.10
CA ILE A 171 -17.18 -5.93 8.91
C ILE A 171 -18.06 -7.15 8.60
N LYS A 172 -18.54 -7.86 9.63
CA LYS A 172 -19.48 -8.98 9.45
C LYS A 172 -20.81 -8.52 8.86
N GLU A 173 -21.35 -7.38 9.33
CA GLU A 173 -22.58 -6.79 8.82
C GLU A 173 -22.50 -6.44 7.32
N LEU A 174 -21.31 -6.10 6.81
CA LEU A 174 -21.11 -5.85 5.37
C LEU A 174 -21.30 -7.10 4.50
N LYS A 175 -21.24 -8.31 5.07
CA LYS A 175 -21.45 -9.55 4.31
C LYS A 175 -22.90 -9.81 3.95
N GLY A 176 -23.85 -9.14 4.62
CA GLY A 176 -25.29 -9.29 4.40
C GLY A 176 -25.82 -10.60 4.94
#